data_0f074175209ed80e42a6ef3167d7fad4
#
_entry.id   0f074175209ed80e42a6ef3167d7fad4
#
_cell.length_a   1.000
_cell.length_b   1.000
_cell.length_c   1.000
_cell.angle_alpha   90.00
_cell.angle_beta   90.00
_cell.angle_gamma   90.00
#
_symmetry.space_group_name_H-M   'P 1'
#
loop_
_entity.id
_entity.type
_entity.pdbx_description
1 polymer ?
#
loop_
_entity_poly.entity_id
_entity_poly.type
_entity_poly.pdbx_seq_one_letter_code
_entity_poly.pdbx_strand_id
1 'polypeptide(L)'
;MNAEAYDYIVVGAGSAGCAVAARLSEDPNVTVALVEAGPPARGRLFEIPALFSQQLKTAFDWDFETEPEPRLGGRRAYLPRGRVIGGTSSMNTMLYVRGHRHDYDTWERLGNPGWGYDDVLPFFKKSEDNERGADDFHGVGGPLAVSDPISVHPLLTAWVEAAQDAGHKHNPDFNGPEQEGVGYHQVTQRNGLRCSSAAAFLEPAAGRANLTVLPSTTALRICFEGSQAVGLEVDHLGTVRTIRVHREIVLSLGAYNSPHLLLQSGVGPADELSAGGITPLHNLPDVGRNMQDHTGCFLSFFSRTEPILGPDTSREEQLLRRHGTGPMAWNEVGGFFSSGDDVPAPDIQVHAALGIVRDEGLAAPLEPGMSFGPYVARPASRGSVRLRHSHPYAKPRIFHNYL
;
A
#
# COMPACT_ATOMS: atom_id res chain seq x y z
N MET A 1 -13.09 -13.87 33.65
CA MET A 1 -13.04 -14.08 32.19
C MET A 1 -11.60 -14.44 31.89
N ASN A 2 -11.32 -15.62 31.31
CA ASN A 2 -9.97 -15.96 30.89
C ASN A 2 -9.49 -14.90 29.90
N ALA A 3 -8.28 -14.37 30.11
CA ALA A 3 -7.70 -13.41 29.20
C ALA A 3 -7.55 -14.09 27.82
N GLU A 4 -8.06 -13.43 26.79
CA GLU A 4 -7.95 -13.90 25.41
C GLU A 4 -6.46 -13.95 25.03
N ALA A 5 -5.97 -15.11 24.59
CA ALA A 5 -4.57 -15.35 24.33
C ALA A 5 -4.38 -16.12 23.01
N TYR A 6 -3.33 -15.76 22.26
CA TYR A 6 -2.99 -16.35 20.96
C TYR A 6 -1.50 -16.65 20.87
N ASP A 7 -1.12 -17.56 20.00
CA ASP A 7 0.29 -17.79 19.68
C ASP A 7 0.89 -16.56 18.99
N TYR A 8 0.17 -16.01 18.00
CA TYR A 8 0.59 -14.81 17.28
C TYR A 8 -0.51 -13.74 17.28
N ILE A 9 -0.10 -12.49 17.41
CA ILE A 9 -0.95 -11.33 17.17
C ILE A 9 -0.38 -10.57 15.97
N VAL A 10 -1.13 -10.53 14.87
CA VAL A 10 -0.80 -9.72 13.69
C VAL A 10 -1.54 -8.40 13.81
N VAL A 11 -0.80 -7.30 13.87
CA VAL A 11 -1.36 -5.96 14.07
C VAL A 11 -1.39 -5.20 12.76
N GLY A 12 -2.59 -4.86 12.30
CA GLY A 12 -2.89 -4.27 11.01
C GLY A 12 -3.27 -5.33 9.96
N ALA A 13 -4.55 -5.38 9.59
CA ALA A 13 -5.03 -6.23 8.51
C ALA A 13 -4.89 -5.56 7.13
N GLY A 14 -3.76 -4.90 6.89
CA GLY A 14 -3.38 -4.34 5.61
C GLY A 14 -2.85 -5.39 4.62
N SER A 15 -2.19 -4.93 3.56
CA SER A 15 -1.66 -5.80 2.49
C SER A 15 -0.77 -6.92 3.04
N ALA A 16 0.14 -6.60 3.95
CA ALA A 16 1.04 -7.58 4.55
C ALA A 16 0.35 -8.44 5.62
N GLY A 17 -0.42 -7.81 6.52
CA GLY A 17 -1.03 -8.51 7.65
C GLY A 17 -2.04 -9.57 7.24
N CYS A 18 -2.81 -9.34 6.17
CA CYS A 18 -3.70 -10.34 5.59
C CYS A 18 -2.94 -11.59 5.13
N ALA A 19 -1.80 -11.40 4.45
CA ALA A 19 -0.98 -12.50 3.99
C ALA A 19 -0.33 -13.26 5.15
N VAL A 20 0.26 -12.54 6.12
CA VAL A 20 0.92 -13.12 7.29
C VAL A 20 -0.07 -13.94 8.13
N ALA A 21 -1.22 -13.37 8.48
CA ALA A 21 -2.23 -14.06 9.29
C ALA A 21 -2.77 -15.31 8.60
N ALA A 22 -3.02 -15.20 7.29
CA ALA A 22 -3.48 -16.34 6.49
C ALA A 22 -2.43 -17.47 6.46
N ARG A 23 -1.14 -17.14 6.32
CA ARG A 23 -0.06 -18.13 6.28
C ARG A 23 0.21 -18.75 7.64
N LEU A 24 0.28 -17.96 8.71
CA LEU A 24 0.46 -18.49 10.07
C LEU A 24 -0.66 -19.44 10.49
N SER A 25 -1.90 -19.16 10.07
CA SER A 25 -3.06 -20.00 10.39
C SER A 25 -3.22 -21.26 9.52
N GLU A 26 -2.28 -21.55 8.61
CA GLU A 26 -2.26 -22.82 7.87
C GLU A 26 -1.97 -24.02 8.79
N ASP A 27 -1.16 -23.81 9.85
CA ASP A 27 -0.99 -24.81 10.91
C ASP A 27 -2.18 -24.73 11.88
N PRO A 28 -3.04 -25.76 11.97
CA PRO A 28 -4.21 -25.73 12.85
C PRO A 28 -3.86 -25.71 14.35
N ASN A 29 -2.62 -26.00 14.72
CA ASN A 29 -2.15 -25.96 16.11
C ASN A 29 -1.66 -24.56 16.52
N VAL A 30 -1.60 -23.60 15.58
CA VAL A 30 -1.18 -22.21 15.81
C VAL A 30 -2.39 -21.32 15.84
N THR A 31 -2.61 -20.62 16.94
CA THR A 31 -3.71 -19.64 17.09
C THR A 31 -3.25 -18.24 16.71
N VAL A 32 -4.03 -17.56 15.85
CA VAL A 32 -3.67 -16.24 15.31
C VAL A 32 -4.80 -15.24 15.55
N ALA A 33 -4.47 -14.10 16.15
CA ALA A 33 -5.35 -12.91 16.15
C ALA A 33 -4.86 -11.93 15.09
N LEU A 34 -5.76 -11.44 14.24
CA LEU A 34 -5.52 -10.35 13.29
C LEU A 34 -6.32 -9.12 13.74
N VAL A 35 -5.62 -8.06 14.14
CA VAL A 35 -6.22 -6.83 14.70
C VAL A 35 -6.25 -5.74 13.64
N GLU A 36 -7.41 -5.10 13.42
CA GLU A 36 -7.58 -4.01 12.46
C GLU A 36 -8.45 -2.89 13.03
N ALA A 37 -7.97 -1.66 12.92
CA ALA A 37 -8.67 -0.48 13.41
C ALA A 37 -9.93 -0.15 12.59
N GLY A 38 -9.93 -0.50 11.30
CA GLY A 38 -11.05 -0.27 10.41
C GLY A 38 -12.07 -1.40 10.39
N PRO A 39 -13.23 -1.16 9.75
CA PRO A 39 -14.25 -2.16 9.56
C PRO A 39 -13.89 -3.15 8.45
N PRO A 40 -14.68 -4.23 8.22
CA PRO A 40 -14.56 -5.07 7.04
C PRO A 40 -14.79 -4.29 5.75
N ALA A 41 -13.96 -4.56 4.72
CA ALA A 41 -14.15 -4.04 3.36
C ALA A 41 -15.28 -4.83 2.66
N ARG A 42 -16.49 -4.33 2.69
CA ARG A 42 -17.65 -5.00 2.09
C ARG A 42 -18.39 -4.09 1.14
N GLY A 43 -18.84 -4.67 0.04
CA GLY A 43 -19.71 -4.02 -0.92
C GLY A 43 -18.95 -3.22 -1.99
N ARG A 44 -19.74 -2.63 -2.85
CA ARG A 44 -19.36 -2.02 -4.13
C ARG A 44 -18.22 -0.99 -4.04
N LEU A 45 -18.19 -0.21 -2.97
CA LEU A 45 -17.16 0.81 -2.75
C LEU A 45 -15.74 0.23 -2.74
N PHE A 46 -15.57 -1.01 -2.31
CA PHE A 46 -14.29 -1.69 -2.21
C PHE A 46 -14.02 -2.65 -3.36
N GLU A 47 -15.08 -3.17 -3.99
CA GLU A 47 -15.00 -4.16 -5.05
C GLU A 47 -14.78 -3.51 -6.42
N ILE A 48 -15.46 -2.36 -6.67
CA ILE A 48 -15.41 -1.67 -7.95
C ILE A 48 -14.18 -0.76 -8.02
N PRO A 49 -13.23 -1.03 -8.92
CA PRO A 49 -11.98 -0.28 -9.03
C PRO A 49 -12.15 1.23 -9.15
N ALA A 50 -13.07 1.68 -10.02
CA ALA A 50 -13.32 3.09 -10.30
C ALA A 50 -13.78 3.91 -9.07
N LEU A 51 -14.27 3.24 -8.02
CA LEU A 51 -14.77 3.92 -6.82
C LEU A 51 -13.70 4.23 -5.77
N PHE A 52 -12.43 3.92 -6.03
CA PHE A 52 -11.34 4.10 -5.05
C PHE A 52 -11.27 5.53 -4.49
N SER A 53 -11.47 6.54 -5.33
CA SER A 53 -11.41 7.95 -4.91
C SER A 53 -12.51 8.34 -3.92
N GLN A 54 -13.65 7.63 -3.92
CA GLN A 54 -14.73 7.87 -2.96
C GLN A 54 -14.42 7.36 -1.55
N GLN A 55 -13.32 6.65 -1.37
CA GLN A 55 -12.84 6.20 -0.04
C GLN A 55 -11.97 7.26 0.64
N LEU A 56 -11.39 8.19 -0.14
CA LEU A 56 -10.49 9.23 0.36
C LEU A 56 -11.21 10.19 1.31
N LYS A 57 -10.54 10.62 2.38
CA LYS A 57 -11.10 11.52 3.40
C LYS A 57 -12.38 11.01 4.09
N THR A 58 -12.61 9.69 4.08
CA THR A 58 -13.74 9.06 4.76
C THR A 58 -13.30 8.31 6.04
N ALA A 59 -14.23 7.64 6.71
CA ALA A 59 -13.92 6.78 7.86
C ALA A 59 -13.02 5.57 7.51
N PHE A 60 -12.89 5.25 6.22
CA PHE A 60 -12.04 4.17 5.70
C PHE A 60 -10.61 4.61 5.41
N ASP A 61 -10.30 5.88 5.65
CA ASP A 61 -9.00 6.48 5.44
C ASP A 61 -8.42 6.98 6.78
N TRP A 62 -7.15 6.69 7.05
CA TRP A 62 -6.44 7.27 8.18
C TRP A 62 -6.30 8.78 8.06
N ASP A 63 -6.42 9.32 6.84
CA ASP A 63 -6.37 10.76 6.57
C ASP A 63 -5.12 11.40 7.20
N PHE A 64 -3.95 10.84 6.89
CA PHE A 64 -2.69 11.44 7.32
C PHE A 64 -2.33 12.64 6.47
N GLU A 65 -1.48 13.48 7.03
CA GLU A 65 -0.82 14.59 6.33
C GLU A 65 0.63 14.71 6.82
N THR A 66 1.48 15.28 5.98
CA THR A 66 2.84 15.59 6.40
C THR A 66 2.86 16.76 7.39
N GLU A 67 3.95 16.91 8.16
CA GLU A 67 4.31 18.20 8.71
C GLU A 67 4.58 19.17 7.54
N PRO A 68 4.62 20.51 7.78
CA PRO A 68 4.96 21.44 6.72
C PRO A 68 6.29 21.07 6.05
N GLU A 69 6.27 20.89 4.74
CA GLU A 69 7.47 20.54 3.95
C GLU A 69 8.14 21.81 3.43
N PRO A 70 9.33 22.17 3.95
CA PRO A 70 9.95 23.47 3.65
C PRO A 70 10.21 23.68 2.16
N ARG A 71 10.65 22.64 1.46
CA ARG A 71 10.96 22.71 0.03
C ARG A 71 9.72 22.66 -0.87
N LEU A 72 8.57 22.38 -0.30
CA LEU A 72 7.26 22.50 -0.97
C LEU A 72 6.54 23.81 -0.58
N GLY A 73 7.30 24.84 -0.18
CA GLY A 73 6.73 26.13 0.25
C GLY A 73 5.92 26.07 1.54
N GLY A 74 6.24 25.12 2.42
CA GLY A 74 5.53 24.91 3.69
C GLY A 74 4.19 24.18 3.56
N ARG A 75 3.84 23.66 2.40
CA ARG A 75 2.61 22.86 2.21
C ARG A 75 2.66 21.58 3.03
N ARG A 76 1.49 21.10 3.41
CA ARG A 76 1.27 19.76 3.93
C ARG A 76 0.71 18.89 2.80
N ALA A 77 1.31 17.74 2.57
CA ALA A 77 0.81 16.77 1.61
C ALA A 77 -0.18 15.83 2.29
N TYR A 78 -1.30 15.56 1.64
CA TYR A 78 -2.26 14.55 2.07
C TYR A 78 -1.71 13.15 1.77
N LEU A 79 -1.86 12.24 2.73
CA LEU A 79 -1.29 10.90 2.69
C LEU A 79 -2.39 9.85 2.95
N PRO A 80 -3.16 9.45 1.94
CA PRO A 80 -4.21 8.44 2.10
C PRO A 80 -3.63 7.09 2.50
N ARG A 81 -4.23 6.46 3.51
CA ARG A 81 -3.90 5.09 3.95
C ARG A 81 -5.17 4.39 4.40
N GLY A 82 -5.40 3.19 3.88
CA GLY A 82 -6.60 2.42 4.20
C GLY A 82 -6.72 2.09 5.68
N ARG A 83 -7.86 2.47 6.27
CA ARG A 83 -8.32 2.09 7.61
C ARG A 83 -9.50 1.14 7.47
N VAL A 84 -9.21 -0.06 7.02
CA VAL A 84 -10.20 -1.06 6.63
C VAL A 84 -9.50 -2.42 6.49
N ILE A 85 -10.20 -3.53 6.64
CA ILE A 85 -9.65 -4.86 6.32
C ILE A 85 -9.15 -4.87 4.87
N GLY A 86 -7.91 -5.34 4.65
CA GLY A 86 -7.17 -5.21 3.40
C GLY A 86 -6.29 -3.96 3.34
N GLY A 87 -6.50 -2.99 4.25
CA GLY A 87 -5.72 -1.75 4.30
C GLY A 87 -5.71 -1.01 2.97
N THR A 88 -4.56 -0.48 2.58
CA THR A 88 -4.42 0.27 1.32
C THR A 88 -4.66 -0.59 0.07
N SER A 89 -4.53 -1.94 0.11
CA SER A 89 -4.91 -2.78 -1.02
C SER A 89 -6.42 -2.73 -1.34
N SER A 90 -7.25 -2.33 -0.37
CA SER A 90 -8.69 -2.11 -0.57
C SER A 90 -9.03 -0.72 -1.11
N MET A 91 -8.04 0.22 -1.24
CA MET A 91 -8.29 1.58 -1.72
C MET A 91 -7.29 2.10 -2.75
N ASN A 92 -6.20 1.39 -3.05
CA ASN A 92 -5.21 1.80 -4.04
C ASN A 92 -5.74 1.67 -5.49
N THR A 93 -4.93 2.08 -6.45
CA THR A 93 -5.23 1.98 -7.88
C THR A 93 -4.84 0.63 -8.51
N MET A 94 -4.51 -0.36 -7.69
CA MET A 94 -4.29 -1.78 -8.05
C MET A 94 -3.13 -2.07 -9.01
N LEU A 95 -2.29 -1.12 -9.35
CA LEU A 95 -1.16 -1.39 -10.22
C LEU A 95 -0.24 -2.45 -9.60
N TYR A 96 0.08 -3.48 -10.37
CA TYR A 96 0.94 -4.56 -9.96
C TYR A 96 2.33 -4.41 -10.58
N VAL A 97 3.22 -3.78 -9.84
CA VAL A 97 4.62 -3.58 -10.24
C VAL A 97 5.52 -3.92 -9.07
N ARG A 98 6.52 -4.76 -9.33
CA ARG A 98 7.58 -5.11 -8.38
C ARG A 98 8.70 -4.06 -8.43
N GLY A 99 9.51 -4.01 -7.39
CA GLY A 99 10.79 -3.31 -7.45
C GLY A 99 11.69 -3.89 -8.53
N HIS A 100 12.62 -3.08 -9.03
CA HIS A 100 13.67 -3.56 -9.93
C HIS A 100 14.61 -4.52 -9.19
N ARG A 101 15.25 -5.47 -9.88
CA ARG A 101 16.26 -6.39 -9.31
C ARG A 101 17.27 -5.65 -8.42
N HIS A 102 17.75 -4.51 -8.88
CA HIS A 102 18.70 -3.68 -8.15
C HIS A 102 18.20 -3.27 -6.74
N ASP A 103 16.90 -3.09 -6.53
CA ASP A 103 16.37 -2.66 -5.23
C ASP A 103 16.52 -3.77 -4.18
N TYR A 104 16.18 -5.01 -4.55
CA TYR A 104 16.31 -6.17 -3.65
C TYR A 104 17.77 -6.56 -3.42
N ASP A 105 18.59 -6.56 -4.47
CA ASP A 105 20.04 -6.81 -4.36
C ASP A 105 20.73 -5.73 -3.51
N THR A 106 20.16 -4.51 -3.49
CA THR A 106 20.62 -3.46 -2.58
C THR A 106 20.24 -3.78 -1.12
N TRP A 107 19.04 -4.29 -0.87
CA TRP A 107 18.66 -4.73 0.47
C TRP A 107 19.61 -5.81 0.99
N GLU A 108 19.95 -6.78 0.16
CA GLU A 108 20.92 -7.83 0.52
C GLU A 108 22.29 -7.24 0.85
N ARG A 109 22.83 -6.37 -0.01
CA ARG A 109 24.11 -5.69 0.23
C ARG A 109 24.14 -4.83 1.48
N LEU A 110 23.00 -4.29 1.90
CA LEU A 110 22.86 -3.54 3.15
C LEU A 110 22.81 -4.42 4.41
N GLY A 111 23.04 -5.73 4.28
CA GLY A 111 23.14 -6.65 5.40
C GLY A 111 21.89 -7.48 5.67
N ASN A 112 21.03 -7.65 4.67
CA ASN A 112 19.82 -8.46 4.76
C ASN A 112 19.94 -9.71 3.85
N PRO A 113 20.73 -10.72 4.22
CA PRO A 113 20.90 -11.92 3.41
C PRO A 113 19.56 -12.64 3.22
N GLY A 114 19.33 -13.17 2.01
CA GLY A 114 18.06 -13.79 1.64
C GLY A 114 16.98 -12.81 1.18
N TRP A 115 17.33 -11.54 0.97
CA TRP A 115 16.45 -10.50 0.42
C TRP A 115 16.88 -10.03 -0.98
N GLY A 116 17.86 -10.70 -1.61
CA GLY A 116 18.23 -10.47 -3.00
C GLY A 116 17.08 -10.84 -3.95
N TYR A 117 17.13 -10.33 -5.18
CA TYR A 117 16.04 -10.55 -6.13
C TYR A 117 15.73 -12.02 -6.37
N ASP A 118 16.77 -12.85 -6.54
CA ASP A 118 16.60 -14.28 -6.79
C ASP A 118 16.03 -15.04 -5.57
N ASP A 119 16.25 -14.51 -4.35
CA ASP A 119 15.67 -15.07 -3.12
C ASP A 119 14.18 -14.73 -2.99
N VAL A 120 13.77 -13.51 -3.36
CA VAL A 120 12.38 -13.05 -3.20
C VAL A 120 11.48 -13.40 -4.37
N LEU A 121 12.00 -13.60 -5.58
CA LEU A 121 11.23 -13.94 -6.78
C LEU A 121 10.34 -15.18 -6.59
N PRO A 122 10.79 -16.29 -5.97
CA PRO A 122 9.93 -17.44 -5.71
C PRO A 122 8.69 -17.11 -4.87
N PHE A 123 8.78 -16.13 -3.95
CA PHE A 123 7.66 -15.70 -3.13
C PHE A 123 6.70 -14.80 -3.90
N PHE A 124 7.16 -13.97 -4.82
CA PHE A 124 6.30 -13.25 -5.76
C PHE A 124 5.50 -14.24 -6.60
N LYS A 125 6.17 -15.20 -7.23
CA LYS A 125 5.52 -16.26 -8.04
C LYS A 125 4.53 -17.09 -7.21
N LYS A 126 4.87 -17.43 -5.96
CA LYS A 126 3.99 -18.19 -5.05
C LYS A 126 2.71 -17.42 -4.69
N SER A 127 2.76 -16.10 -4.60
CA SER A 127 1.62 -15.27 -4.24
C SER A 127 0.71 -14.94 -5.41
N GLU A 128 1.20 -15.05 -6.64
CA GLU A 128 0.61 -14.55 -7.87
C GLU A 128 -0.22 -15.62 -8.60
N ASP A 129 -1.36 -15.19 -9.14
CA ASP A 129 -2.16 -15.93 -10.11
C ASP A 129 -2.27 -15.05 -11.37
N ASN A 130 -1.24 -15.10 -12.22
CA ASN A 130 -1.12 -14.25 -13.40
C ASN A 130 -1.92 -14.84 -14.56
N GLU A 131 -2.82 -14.07 -15.16
CA GLU A 131 -3.65 -14.51 -16.26
C GLU A 131 -2.87 -14.80 -17.55
N ARG A 132 -1.66 -14.21 -17.71
CA ARG A 132 -0.77 -14.49 -18.86
C ARG A 132 -0.10 -15.86 -18.77
N GLY A 133 -0.20 -16.53 -17.62
CA GLY A 133 0.42 -17.83 -17.37
C GLY A 133 1.71 -17.74 -16.56
N ALA A 134 2.30 -18.92 -16.30
CA ALA A 134 3.57 -19.04 -15.59
C ALA A 134 4.75 -18.95 -16.55
N ASP A 135 5.81 -18.26 -16.13
CA ASP A 135 7.10 -18.20 -16.82
C ASP A 135 8.25 -18.07 -15.81
N ASP A 136 9.42 -17.57 -16.24
CA ASP A 136 10.56 -17.37 -15.35
C ASP A 136 10.30 -16.30 -14.28
N PHE A 137 9.42 -15.33 -14.56
CA PHE A 137 9.13 -14.19 -13.69
C PHE A 137 7.75 -14.30 -13.01
N HIS A 138 6.81 -15.03 -13.59
CA HIS A 138 5.41 -15.08 -13.17
C HIS A 138 4.98 -16.43 -12.63
N GLY A 139 4.01 -16.41 -11.72
CA GLY A 139 3.37 -17.57 -11.12
C GLY A 139 1.88 -17.65 -11.45
N VAL A 140 1.33 -18.86 -11.32
CA VAL A 140 -0.12 -19.13 -11.42
C VAL A 140 -0.59 -19.92 -10.22
N GLY A 141 -1.89 -19.82 -9.91
CA GLY A 141 -2.51 -20.56 -8.81
C GLY A 141 -2.21 -19.98 -7.42
N GLY A 142 -1.53 -18.85 -7.34
CA GLY A 142 -1.41 -18.10 -6.09
C GLY A 142 -2.72 -17.40 -5.73
N PRO A 143 -2.83 -16.85 -4.51
CA PRO A 143 -4.07 -16.21 -4.06
C PRO A 143 -4.35 -14.86 -4.71
N LEU A 144 -3.31 -14.09 -5.06
CA LEU A 144 -3.42 -12.74 -5.61
C LEU A 144 -3.60 -12.79 -7.12
N ALA A 145 -4.80 -12.50 -7.59
CA ALA A 145 -5.07 -12.41 -9.02
C ALA A 145 -4.37 -11.18 -9.61
N VAL A 146 -3.69 -11.39 -10.73
CA VAL A 146 -3.01 -10.37 -11.52
C VAL A 146 -3.48 -10.51 -12.97
N SER A 147 -4.04 -9.45 -13.51
CA SER A 147 -4.61 -9.44 -14.86
C SER A 147 -4.17 -8.24 -15.68
N ASP A 148 -4.32 -8.33 -16.98
CA ASP A 148 -4.25 -7.15 -17.84
C ASP A 148 -5.48 -6.26 -17.60
N PRO A 149 -5.40 -4.96 -17.88
CA PRO A 149 -6.58 -4.10 -17.87
C PRO A 149 -7.61 -4.59 -18.88
N ILE A 150 -8.85 -4.83 -18.44
CA ILE A 150 -9.91 -5.33 -19.34
C ILE A 150 -10.25 -4.31 -20.44
N SER A 151 -10.14 -3.02 -20.12
CA SER A 151 -10.42 -1.92 -21.05
C SER A 151 -9.47 -0.76 -20.75
N VAL A 152 -8.81 -0.27 -21.77
CA VAL A 152 -7.97 0.92 -21.70
C VAL A 152 -8.60 2.03 -22.53
N HIS A 153 -8.68 3.21 -21.95
CA HIS A 153 -9.26 4.37 -22.67
C HIS A 153 -8.35 4.77 -23.85
N PRO A 154 -8.92 5.17 -25.02
CA PRO A 154 -8.12 5.55 -26.19
C PRO A 154 -7.06 6.63 -25.94
N LEU A 155 -7.31 7.60 -25.04
CA LEU A 155 -6.31 8.60 -24.66
C LEU A 155 -5.07 7.99 -23.98
N LEU A 156 -5.25 6.94 -23.18
CA LEU A 156 -4.12 6.25 -22.55
C LEU A 156 -3.33 5.45 -23.58
N THR A 157 -4.02 4.81 -24.52
CA THR A 157 -3.35 4.15 -25.66
C THR A 157 -2.55 5.16 -26.48
N ALA A 158 -3.15 6.30 -26.82
CA ALA A 158 -2.45 7.35 -27.56
C ALA A 158 -1.24 7.92 -26.80
N TRP A 159 -1.28 7.95 -25.46
CA TRP A 159 -0.11 8.34 -24.66
C TRP A 159 1.05 7.34 -24.79
N VAL A 160 0.75 6.03 -24.80
CA VAL A 160 1.77 4.99 -25.01
C VAL A 160 2.36 5.09 -26.42
N GLU A 161 1.52 5.29 -27.42
CA GLU A 161 1.96 5.48 -28.82
C GLU A 161 2.84 6.74 -28.98
N ALA A 162 2.42 7.87 -28.41
CA ALA A 162 3.19 9.11 -28.43
C ALA A 162 4.55 8.98 -27.72
N ALA A 163 4.62 8.22 -26.63
CA ALA A 163 5.87 7.96 -25.95
C ALA A 163 6.83 7.11 -26.82
N GLN A 164 6.30 6.13 -27.57
CA GLN A 164 7.08 5.35 -28.53
C GLN A 164 7.55 6.22 -29.70
N ASP A 165 6.71 7.10 -30.23
CA ASP A 165 7.07 8.06 -31.27
C ASP A 165 8.16 9.03 -30.79
N ALA A 166 8.20 9.34 -29.49
CA ALA A 166 9.27 10.11 -28.87
C ALA A 166 10.58 9.30 -28.66
N GLY A 167 10.61 8.03 -29.04
CA GLY A 167 11.79 7.17 -29.00
C GLY A 167 11.89 6.27 -27.77
N HIS A 168 10.88 6.24 -26.90
CA HIS A 168 10.88 5.33 -25.76
C HIS A 168 10.50 3.91 -26.19
N LYS A 169 11.20 2.92 -25.63
CA LYS A 169 10.96 1.49 -25.91
C LYS A 169 9.59 1.06 -25.35
N HIS A 170 8.84 0.32 -26.15
CA HIS A 170 7.68 -0.39 -25.63
C HIS A 170 8.10 -1.52 -24.70
N ASN A 171 7.51 -1.56 -23.51
CA ASN A 171 7.70 -2.64 -22.55
C ASN A 171 6.35 -3.34 -22.30
N PRO A 172 6.21 -4.60 -22.70
CA PRO A 172 4.95 -5.35 -22.50
C PRO A 172 4.79 -5.86 -21.06
N ASP A 173 5.87 -5.83 -20.24
CA ASP A 173 5.88 -6.40 -18.91
C ASP A 173 6.94 -5.76 -18.00
N PHE A 174 6.49 -4.91 -17.09
CA PHE A 174 7.37 -4.24 -16.11
C PHE A 174 7.87 -5.15 -14.98
N ASN A 175 7.34 -6.37 -14.87
CA ASN A 175 7.75 -7.40 -13.91
C ASN A 175 8.61 -8.51 -14.54
N GLY A 176 8.89 -8.39 -15.84
CA GLY A 176 9.72 -9.30 -16.61
C GLY A 176 11.23 -9.01 -16.48
N PRO A 177 12.02 -9.40 -17.48
CA PRO A 177 13.49 -9.28 -17.43
C PRO A 177 13.98 -7.84 -17.43
N GLU A 178 13.21 -6.92 -18.00
CA GLU A 178 13.52 -5.50 -18.10
C GLU A 178 12.38 -4.65 -17.56
N GLN A 179 12.68 -3.59 -16.84
CA GLN A 179 11.67 -2.68 -16.31
C GLN A 179 11.56 -1.39 -17.12
N GLU A 180 12.62 -0.98 -17.84
CA GLU A 180 12.62 0.26 -18.60
C GLU A 180 11.69 0.24 -19.80
N GLY A 181 11.05 1.37 -20.09
CA GLY A 181 10.15 1.56 -21.22
C GLY A 181 8.77 2.04 -20.85
N VAL A 182 7.86 2.06 -21.82
CA VAL A 182 6.46 2.49 -21.70
C VAL A 182 5.51 1.34 -22.04
N GLY A 183 4.37 1.27 -21.36
CA GLY A 183 3.41 0.20 -21.62
C GLY A 183 2.21 0.22 -20.68
N TYR A 184 1.57 -0.94 -20.62
CA TYR A 184 0.39 -1.17 -19.80
C TYR A 184 0.77 -1.89 -18.51
N HIS A 185 0.28 -1.38 -17.39
CA HIS A 185 0.45 -2.05 -16.10
C HIS A 185 -0.54 -3.21 -15.96
N GLN A 186 -0.09 -4.34 -15.48
CA GLN A 186 -1.00 -5.33 -14.92
C GLN A 186 -1.60 -4.81 -13.60
N VAL A 187 -2.75 -5.33 -13.25
CA VAL A 187 -3.55 -4.87 -12.11
C VAL A 187 -3.98 -6.04 -11.20
N THR A 188 -4.10 -5.78 -9.91
CA THR A 188 -4.60 -6.77 -8.94
C THR A 188 -6.12 -6.85 -9.01
N GLN A 189 -6.63 -7.54 -10.03
CA GLN A 189 -8.05 -7.73 -10.30
C GLN A 189 -8.37 -9.17 -10.67
N ARG A 190 -9.62 -9.57 -10.37
CA ARG A 190 -10.21 -10.82 -10.81
C ARG A 190 -11.60 -10.52 -11.42
N ASN A 191 -11.78 -10.83 -12.69
CA ASN A 191 -13.04 -10.58 -13.41
C ASN A 191 -13.50 -9.11 -13.33
N GLY A 192 -12.58 -8.16 -13.42
CA GLY A 192 -12.86 -6.73 -13.34
C GLY A 192 -13.14 -6.18 -11.94
N LEU A 193 -13.08 -6.99 -10.91
CA LEU A 193 -13.22 -6.58 -9.53
C LEU A 193 -11.85 -6.56 -8.83
N ARG A 194 -11.70 -5.66 -7.87
CA ARG A 194 -10.50 -5.56 -7.04
C ARG A 194 -10.19 -6.89 -6.32
N CYS A 195 -8.98 -7.38 -6.48
CA CYS A 195 -8.42 -8.45 -5.68
C CYS A 195 -7.51 -7.84 -4.60
N SER A 196 -8.11 -7.33 -3.52
CA SER A 196 -7.35 -6.84 -2.37
C SER A 196 -6.66 -7.99 -1.64
N SER A 197 -5.70 -7.68 -0.75
CA SER A 197 -5.11 -8.72 0.11
C SER A 197 -6.13 -9.38 1.03
N ALA A 198 -7.22 -8.70 1.37
CA ALA A 198 -8.34 -9.33 2.09
C ALA A 198 -9.00 -10.42 1.22
N ALA A 199 -9.37 -10.09 -0.01
CA ALA A 199 -9.97 -11.02 -0.95
C ALA A 199 -9.01 -12.18 -1.32
N ALA A 200 -7.73 -11.86 -1.50
CA ALA A 200 -6.71 -12.83 -1.88
C ALA A 200 -6.37 -13.83 -0.76
N PHE A 201 -6.21 -13.36 0.47
CA PHE A 201 -5.63 -14.16 1.56
C PHE A 201 -6.62 -14.45 2.69
N LEU A 202 -7.42 -13.47 3.15
CA LEU A 202 -8.28 -13.67 4.32
C LEU A 202 -9.59 -14.38 3.98
N GLU A 203 -10.24 -14.05 2.87
CA GLU A 203 -11.49 -14.70 2.50
C GLU A 203 -11.35 -16.22 2.35
N PRO A 204 -10.30 -16.76 1.69
CA PRO A 204 -10.07 -18.20 1.66
C PRO A 204 -9.77 -18.82 3.04
N ALA A 205 -9.26 -18.02 3.99
CA ALA A 205 -8.93 -18.47 5.34
C ALA A 205 -10.07 -18.27 6.36
N ALA A 206 -11.19 -17.64 5.97
CA ALA A 206 -12.27 -17.21 6.88
C ALA A 206 -12.94 -18.36 7.67
N GLY A 207 -12.85 -19.61 7.18
CA GLY A 207 -13.40 -20.79 7.86
C GLY A 207 -12.47 -21.45 8.87
N ARG A 208 -11.25 -20.95 9.06
CA ARG A 208 -10.26 -21.55 9.96
C ARG A 208 -10.58 -21.23 11.41
N ALA A 209 -10.77 -22.25 12.25
CA ALA A 209 -11.11 -22.09 13.67
C ALA A 209 -9.99 -21.45 14.50
N ASN A 210 -8.74 -21.51 14.03
CA ASN A 210 -7.55 -20.98 14.68
C ASN A 210 -7.17 -19.56 14.22
N LEU A 211 -7.95 -18.92 13.34
CA LEU A 211 -7.78 -17.53 12.92
C LEU A 211 -8.94 -16.67 13.43
N THR A 212 -8.62 -15.70 14.29
CA THR A 212 -9.59 -14.73 14.80
C THR A 212 -9.29 -13.36 14.18
N VAL A 213 -10.23 -12.83 13.40
CA VAL A 213 -10.11 -11.46 12.84
C VAL A 213 -10.89 -10.51 13.73
N LEU A 214 -10.24 -9.46 14.21
CA LEU A 214 -10.77 -8.43 15.11
C LEU A 214 -10.85 -7.07 14.39
N PRO A 215 -11.92 -6.81 13.61
CA PRO A 215 -12.12 -5.51 12.98
C PRO A 215 -12.53 -4.46 14.01
N SER A 216 -12.49 -3.18 13.64
CA SER A 216 -12.85 -2.04 14.50
C SER A 216 -12.14 -2.08 15.86
N THR A 217 -10.90 -2.58 15.86
CA THR A 217 -10.07 -2.79 17.05
C THR A 217 -8.75 -2.07 16.86
N THR A 218 -8.58 -0.96 17.57
CA THR A 218 -7.39 -0.11 17.47
C THR A 218 -6.31 -0.61 18.43
N ALA A 219 -5.11 -0.90 17.92
CA ALA A 219 -3.94 -1.18 18.73
C ALA A 219 -3.45 0.12 19.39
N LEU A 220 -3.29 0.11 20.72
CA LEU A 220 -2.89 1.27 21.51
C LEU A 220 -1.41 1.21 21.90
N ARG A 221 -0.95 0.07 22.40
CA ARG A 221 0.45 -0.17 22.74
C ARG A 221 0.76 -1.66 22.89
N ILE A 222 2.02 -2.02 22.74
CA ILE A 222 2.55 -3.34 23.06
C ILE A 222 2.85 -3.38 24.55
N CYS A 223 2.44 -4.45 25.22
CA CYS A 223 2.75 -4.70 26.61
C CYS A 223 4.02 -5.55 26.73
N PHE A 224 4.95 -5.10 27.57
CA PHE A 224 6.25 -5.78 27.77
C PHE A 224 6.39 -6.26 29.21
N GLU A 225 7.05 -7.42 29.38
CA GLU A 225 7.65 -7.87 30.64
C GLU A 225 9.18 -7.97 30.41
N GLY A 226 9.92 -7.00 30.94
CA GLY A 226 11.33 -6.81 30.57
C GLY A 226 11.50 -6.49 29.10
N SER A 227 12.19 -7.34 28.35
CA SER A 227 12.37 -7.22 26.90
C SER A 227 11.40 -8.05 26.06
N GLN A 228 10.53 -8.82 26.72
CA GLN A 228 9.59 -9.71 26.03
C GLN A 228 8.24 -9.01 25.84
N ALA A 229 7.75 -9.00 24.60
CA ALA A 229 6.36 -8.61 24.31
C ALA A 229 5.42 -9.72 24.76
N VAL A 230 4.49 -9.39 25.69
CA VAL A 230 3.58 -10.36 26.32
C VAL A 230 2.11 -10.13 25.95
N GLY A 231 1.82 -9.04 25.25
CA GLY A 231 0.45 -8.73 24.87
C GLY A 231 0.32 -7.41 24.11
N LEU A 232 -0.88 -7.15 23.66
CA LEU A 232 -1.27 -5.94 22.95
C LEU A 232 -2.47 -5.31 23.65
N GLU A 233 -2.33 -4.07 24.08
CA GLU A 233 -3.48 -3.27 24.55
C GLU A 233 -4.23 -2.75 23.33
N VAL A 234 -5.52 -2.99 23.31
CA VAL A 234 -6.40 -2.63 22.20
C VAL A 234 -7.66 -1.94 22.71
N ASP A 235 -8.22 -1.08 21.87
CA ASP A 235 -9.55 -0.54 22.04
C ASP A 235 -10.50 -1.14 21.00
N HIS A 236 -11.50 -1.87 21.45
CA HIS A 236 -12.60 -2.35 20.63
C HIS A 236 -13.86 -1.55 20.95
N LEU A 237 -14.19 -0.60 20.07
CA LEU A 237 -15.40 0.23 20.16
C LEU A 237 -15.57 0.90 21.53
N GLY A 238 -14.51 1.48 22.10
CA GLY A 238 -14.50 2.16 23.39
C GLY A 238 -14.22 1.26 24.59
N THR A 239 -14.00 -0.03 24.37
CA THR A 239 -13.62 -0.98 25.42
C THR A 239 -12.14 -1.33 25.33
N VAL A 240 -11.35 -0.83 26.26
CA VAL A 240 -9.92 -1.11 26.34
C VAL A 240 -9.69 -2.44 27.05
N ARG A 241 -8.88 -3.30 26.43
CA ARG A 241 -8.48 -4.60 27.00
C ARG A 241 -7.10 -5.02 26.49
N THR A 242 -6.49 -6.00 27.15
CA THR A 242 -5.23 -6.60 26.70
C THR A 242 -5.50 -7.99 26.13
N ILE A 243 -4.97 -8.21 24.91
CA ILE A 243 -4.87 -9.54 24.28
C ILE A 243 -3.48 -10.07 24.58
N ARG A 244 -3.38 -11.27 25.16
CA ARG A 244 -2.08 -11.89 25.46
C ARG A 244 -1.51 -12.61 24.26
N VAL A 245 -0.18 -12.66 24.20
CA VAL A 245 0.55 -13.40 23.17
C VAL A 245 1.49 -14.42 23.82
N HIS A 246 1.57 -15.61 23.21
CA HIS A 246 2.44 -16.68 23.68
C HIS A 246 3.80 -16.71 22.96
N ARG A 247 3.82 -16.31 21.67
CA ARG A 247 5.03 -16.35 20.82
C ARG A 247 5.45 -14.97 20.39
N GLU A 248 4.74 -14.36 19.40
CA GLU A 248 5.18 -13.09 18.80
C GLU A 248 4.03 -12.16 18.45
N ILE A 249 4.34 -10.84 18.42
CA ILE A 249 3.52 -9.80 17.83
C ILE A 249 4.17 -9.37 16.51
N VAL A 250 3.42 -9.49 15.41
CA VAL A 250 3.87 -9.10 14.08
C VAL A 250 3.26 -7.74 13.73
N LEU A 251 4.10 -6.73 13.51
CA LEU A 251 3.66 -5.39 13.14
C LEU A 251 3.50 -5.27 11.63
N SER A 252 2.27 -5.07 11.18
CA SER A 252 1.88 -4.95 9.77
C SER A 252 1.03 -3.70 9.52
N LEU A 253 1.27 -2.62 10.28
CA LEU A 253 0.45 -1.40 10.25
C LEU A 253 0.90 -0.39 9.17
N GLY A 254 1.86 -0.76 8.33
CA GLY A 254 2.44 0.11 7.30
C GLY A 254 3.51 1.06 7.84
N ALA A 255 4.09 1.84 6.92
CA ALA A 255 5.28 2.65 7.19
C ALA A 255 5.07 3.75 8.26
N TYR A 256 3.84 4.21 8.47
CA TYR A 256 3.56 5.25 9.47
C TYR A 256 3.19 4.68 10.83
N ASN A 257 2.28 3.72 10.86
CA ASN A 257 1.74 3.23 12.13
C ASN A 257 2.60 2.16 12.80
N SER A 258 3.43 1.38 12.07
CA SER A 258 4.33 0.40 12.70
C SER A 258 5.36 1.09 13.61
N PRO A 259 6.15 2.07 13.12
CA PRO A 259 7.04 2.80 14.01
C PRO A 259 6.28 3.63 15.06
N HIS A 260 5.11 4.18 14.73
CA HIS A 260 4.31 4.92 15.69
C HIS A 260 3.87 4.06 16.88
N LEU A 261 3.41 2.83 16.65
CA LEU A 261 3.05 1.90 17.72
C LEU A 261 4.25 1.52 18.60
N LEU A 262 5.43 1.31 18.01
CA LEU A 262 6.67 1.11 18.76
C LEU A 262 6.97 2.29 19.67
N LEU A 263 6.94 3.51 19.13
CA LEU A 263 7.15 4.74 19.90
C LEU A 263 6.13 4.89 21.04
N GLN A 264 4.83 4.66 20.79
CA GLN A 264 3.78 4.67 21.82
C GLN A 264 3.99 3.60 22.90
N SER A 265 4.72 2.54 22.57
CA SER A 265 5.02 1.44 23.48
C SER A 265 6.36 1.61 24.23
N GLY A 266 7.01 2.76 24.10
CA GLY A 266 8.29 3.04 24.76
C GLY A 266 9.51 2.46 24.06
N VAL A 267 9.39 2.07 22.78
CA VAL A 267 10.49 1.54 21.96
C VAL A 267 10.87 2.56 20.91
N GLY A 268 12.05 3.17 21.05
CA GLY A 268 12.50 4.24 20.15
C GLY A 268 13.60 5.11 20.77
N PRO A 269 13.89 6.29 20.17
CA PRO A 269 14.87 7.24 20.71
C PRO A 269 14.49 7.71 22.11
N ALA A 270 15.28 7.34 23.12
CA ALA A 270 14.92 7.56 24.54
C ALA A 270 14.64 9.02 24.88
N ASP A 271 15.45 9.94 24.36
CA ASP A 271 15.29 11.38 24.61
C ASP A 271 13.98 11.92 23.99
N GLU A 272 13.65 11.49 22.78
CA GLU A 272 12.42 11.91 22.09
C GLU A 272 11.17 11.30 22.77
N LEU A 273 11.25 10.05 23.24
CA LEU A 273 10.19 9.40 24.00
C LEU A 273 9.91 10.15 25.30
N SER A 274 10.98 10.45 26.07
CA SER A 274 10.88 11.21 27.33
C SER A 274 10.30 12.59 27.12
N ALA A 275 10.76 13.32 26.09
CA ALA A 275 10.22 14.62 25.73
C ALA A 275 8.74 14.55 25.31
N GLY A 276 8.30 13.45 24.71
CA GLY A 276 6.93 13.15 24.33
C GLY A 276 6.04 12.67 25.49
N GLY A 277 6.58 12.49 26.70
CA GLY A 277 5.85 12.00 27.87
C GLY A 277 5.65 10.48 27.89
N ILE A 278 6.48 9.74 27.14
CA ILE A 278 6.52 8.27 27.16
C ILE A 278 7.76 7.81 27.93
N THR A 279 7.58 6.86 28.83
CA THR A 279 8.71 6.24 29.54
C THR A 279 9.47 5.33 28.57
N PRO A 280 10.77 5.57 28.29
CA PRO A 280 11.55 4.69 27.42
C PRO A 280 11.71 3.31 28.07
N LEU A 281 11.37 2.26 27.33
CA LEU A 281 11.61 0.86 27.70
C LEU A 281 12.85 0.33 27.00
N HIS A 282 12.96 0.57 25.68
CA HIS A 282 14.07 0.15 24.86
C HIS A 282 14.55 1.31 24.00
N ASN A 283 15.81 1.68 24.15
CA ASN A 283 16.42 2.74 23.33
C ASN A 283 16.83 2.17 21.97
N LEU A 284 15.97 2.42 20.96
CA LEU A 284 16.22 2.10 19.56
C LEU A 284 16.16 3.39 18.74
N PRO A 285 17.31 4.07 18.54
CA PRO A 285 17.34 5.44 18.01
C PRO A 285 16.84 5.56 16.57
N ASP A 286 16.80 4.47 15.80
CA ASP A 286 16.41 4.49 14.40
C ASP A 286 14.90 4.24 14.17
N VAL A 287 14.14 3.91 15.20
CA VAL A 287 12.69 3.76 15.07
C VAL A 287 12.06 5.09 14.65
N GLY A 288 11.33 5.04 13.55
CA GLY A 288 10.68 6.20 12.94
C GLY A 288 11.62 7.10 12.12
N ARG A 289 12.87 6.69 11.90
CA ARG A 289 13.82 7.41 11.05
C ARG A 289 13.93 6.79 9.66
N ASN A 290 14.71 7.44 8.81
CA ASN A 290 15.09 6.97 7.49
C ASN A 290 13.90 6.72 6.55
N MET A 291 12.78 7.42 6.75
CA MET A 291 11.61 7.29 5.90
C MET A 291 11.91 7.77 4.48
N GLN A 292 11.41 7.03 3.49
CA GLN A 292 11.55 7.33 2.09
C GLN A 292 10.17 7.26 1.43
N ASP A 293 9.92 8.13 0.48
CA ASP A 293 8.69 8.12 -0.30
C ASP A 293 8.94 8.73 -1.69
N HIS A 294 8.21 8.26 -2.68
CA HIS A 294 8.29 8.78 -4.03
C HIS A 294 7.76 10.21 -4.09
N THR A 295 8.58 11.11 -4.63
CA THR A 295 8.19 12.49 -4.92
C THR A 295 7.91 12.63 -6.40
N GLY A 296 6.83 13.31 -6.75
CA GLY A 296 6.45 13.51 -8.15
C GLY A 296 5.58 14.75 -8.34
N CYS A 297 5.30 15.03 -9.59
CA CYS A 297 4.38 16.09 -9.99
C CYS A 297 3.50 15.60 -11.13
N PHE A 298 2.30 16.17 -11.26
CA PHE A 298 1.42 15.91 -12.40
C PHE A 298 1.42 17.06 -13.37
N LEU A 299 1.56 16.74 -14.66
CA LEU A 299 1.29 17.61 -15.78
C LEU A 299 -0.11 17.25 -16.32
N SER A 300 -0.99 18.22 -16.41
CA SER A 300 -2.40 18.00 -16.80
C SER A 300 -2.69 18.67 -18.12
N PHE A 301 -3.40 17.96 -18.98
CA PHE A 301 -3.75 18.38 -20.33
C PHE A 301 -5.25 18.24 -20.57
N PHE A 302 -5.89 19.30 -21.04
CA PHE A 302 -7.31 19.28 -21.37
C PHE A 302 -7.56 18.57 -22.70
N SER A 303 -8.59 17.72 -22.75
CA SER A 303 -9.08 17.13 -24.00
C SER A 303 -10.20 17.97 -24.58
N ARG A 304 -10.17 18.16 -25.90
CA ARG A 304 -11.23 18.85 -26.63
C ARG A 304 -12.25 17.92 -27.30
N THR A 305 -11.94 16.63 -27.35
CA THR A 305 -12.64 15.69 -28.24
C THR A 305 -13.32 14.54 -27.52
N GLU A 306 -12.87 14.17 -26.33
CA GLU A 306 -13.41 13.01 -25.62
C GLU A 306 -13.98 13.42 -24.26
N PRO A 307 -15.25 13.10 -23.98
CA PRO A 307 -15.78 13.18 -22.64
C PRO A 307 -15.08 12.12 -21.80
N ILE A 308 -14.11 12.51 -20.99
CA ILE A 308 -13.63 11.64 -19.93
C ILE A 308 -14.79 11.45 -18.97
N LEU A 309 -15.06 10.19 -18.69
CA LEU A 309 -16.07 9.82 -17.73
C LEU A 309 -15.84 10.57 -16.43
N GLY A 310 -16.67 11.55 -16.14
CA GLY A 310 -16.81 12.04 -14.78
C GLY A 310 -17.32 10.90 -13.89
N PRO A 311 -17.38 11.09 -12.58
CA PRO A 311 -17.82 10.08 -11.62
C PRO A 311 -19.33 9.79 -11.74
N ASP A 312 -19.83 9.55 -12.94
CA ASP A 312 -21.16 8.95 -13.12
C ASP A 312 -21.05 7.45 -12.81
N THR A 313 -21.05 7.18 -11.52
CA THR A 313 -20.97 5.82 -10.97
C THR A 313 -22.04 4.88 -11.52
N SER A 314 -23.18 5.40 -11.95
CA SER A 314 -24.26 4.57 -12.52
C SER A 314 -23.87 4.01 -13.88
N ARG A 315 -23.15 4.77 -14.70
CA ARG A 315 -22.69 4.35 -16.03
C ARG A 315 -21.48 3.42 -15.94
N GLU A 316 -20.51 3.76 -15.10
CA GLU A 316 -19.35 2.91 -14.82
C GLU A 316 -19.77 1.56 -14.26
N GLU A 317 -20.72 1.54 -13.34
CA GLU A 317 -21.27 0.31 -12.78
C GLU A 317 -22.02 -0.52 -13.82
N GLN A 318 -22.78 0.09 -14.70
CA GLN A 318 -23.48 -0.61 -15.78
C GLN A 318 -22.48 -1.24 -16.75
N LEU A 319 -21.36 -0.57 -17.04
CA LEU A 319 -20.28 -1.10 -17.89
C LEU A 319 -19.60 -2.29 -17.21
N LEU A 320 -19.25 -2.17 -15.94
CA LEU A 320 -18.66 -3.26 -15.16
C LEU A 320 -19.56 -4.48 -15.06
N ARG A 321 -20.87 -4.30 -14.83
CA ARG A 321 -21.82 -5.41 -14.73
C ARG A 321 -22.14 -6.09 -16.06
N ARG A 322 -22.16 -5.34 -17.16
CA ARG A 322 -22.58 -5.89 -18.48
C ARG A 322 -21.46 -6.60 -19.21
N HIS A 323 -20.21 -6.14 -19.10
CA HIS A 323 -19.13 -6.56 -20.00
C HIS A 323 -17.79 -6.79 -19.29
N GLY A 324 -17.67 -6.50 -18.01
CA GLY A 324 -16.35 -6.41 -17.36
C GLY A 324 -15.44 -5.32 -18.00
N THR A 325 -16.02 -4.35 -18.67
CA THR A 325 -15.34 -3.37 -19.52
C THR A 325 -15.66 -1.94 -19.06
N GLY A 326 -15.30 -1.62 -17.83
CA GLY A 326 -15.26 -0.21 -17.40
C GLY A 326 -13.83 0.31 -17.38
N PRO A 327 -13.58 1.61 -17.38
CA PRO A 327 -12.28 2.16 -16.99
C PRO A 327 -11.98 1.68 -15.58
N MET A 328 -10.96 0.85 -15.45
CA MET A 328 -10.80 -0.01 -14.28
C MET A 328 -9.98 0.62 -13.19
N ALA A 329 -8.91 1.25 -13.56
CA ALA A 329 -8.10 2.11 -12.75
C ALA A 329 -7.84 3.35 -13.60
N TRP A 330 -7.62 4.48 -13.00
CA TRP A 330 -7.46 5.72 -13.75
C TRP A 330 -6.09 5.85 -14.42
N ASN A 331 -5.18 4.89 -14.21
CA ASN A 331 -3.76 4.97 -14.56
C ASN A 331 -3.16 3.62 -15.01
N GLU A 332 -3.85 2.93 -15.92
CA GLU A 332 -3.43 1.62 -16.44
C GLU A 332 -2.17 1.68 -17.31
N VAL A 333 -1.66 2.86 -17.64
CA VAL A 333 -0.44 3.02 -18.46
C VAL A 333 0.59 3.87 -17.76
N GLY A 334 1.84 3.64 -18.12
CA GLY A 334 2.97 4.37 -17.58
C GLY A 334 4.29 3.88 -18.11
N GLY A 335 5.36 4.12 -17.38
CA GLY A 335 6.68 3.68 -17.79
C GLY A 335 7.73 3.90 -16.73
N PHE A 336 8.90 3.33 -17.00
CA PHE A 336 10.11 3.50 -16.21
C PHE A 336 11.22 3.99 -17.10
N PHE A 337 11.98 4.96 -16.64
CA PHE A 337 13.00 5.64 -17.41
C PHE A 337 14.25 5.85 -16.56
N SER A 338 15.39 5.85 -17.24
CA SER A 338 16.66 6.23 -16.64
C SER A 338 16.90 7.73 -16.84
N SER A 339 17.27 8.45 -15.77
CA SER A 339 17.58 9.89 -15.82
C SER A 339 18.92 10.18 -16.50
N GLY A 340 19.76 9.17 -16.71
CA GLY A 340 21.06 9.24 -17.37
C GLY A 340 21.67 7.87 -17.52
N ASP A 341 22.78 7.80 -18.25
CA ASP A 341 23.46 6.53 -18.60
C ASP A 341 24.15 5.87 -17.38
N ASP A 342 24.44 6.64 -16.33
CA ASP A 342 25.18 6.18 -15.16
C ASP A 342 24.30 5.62 -14.04
N VAL A 343 22.96 5.61 -14.19
CA VAL A 343 22.08 5.08 -13.16
C VAL A 343 22.00 3.56 -13.22
N PRO A 344 22.03 2.84 -12.07
CA PRO A 344 22.09 1.38 -12.07
C PRO A 344 20.76 0.71 -12.44
N ALA A 345 19.69 1.45 -12.49
CA ALA A 345 18.34 1.00 -12.83
C ALA A 345 17.44 2.22 -13.10
N PRO A 346 16.32 2.06 -13.83
CA PRO A 346 15.38 3.14 -14.07
C PRO A 346 14.97 3.83 -12.77
N ASP A 347 15.21 5.12 -12.65
CA ASP A 347 15.01 5.92 -11.43
C ASP A 347 13.86 6.91 -11.52
N ILE A 348 13.22 6.99 -12.67
CA ILE A 348 12.01 7.77 -12.92
C ILE A 348 10.88 6.82 -13.28
N GLN A 349 9.78 6.86 -12.50
CA GLN A 349 8.53 6.19 -12.85
C GLN A 349 7.53 7.24 -13.34
N VAL A 350 6.77 6.92 -14.38
CA VAL A 350 5.69 7.79 -14.87
C VAL A 350 4.37 7.04 -14.79
N HIS A 351 3.35 7.68 -14.22
CA HIS A 351 1.97 7.25 -14.32
C HIS A 351 1.19 8.19 -15.23
N ALA A 352 0.42 7.66 -16.15
CA ALA A 352 -0.55 8.42 -16.92
C ALA A 352 -1.97 8.03 -16.49
N ALA A 353 -2.77 9.04 -16.17
CA ALA A 353 -4.10 8.88 -15.58
C ALA A 353 -5.15 9.63 -16.39
N LEU A 354 -6.33 9.06 -16.53
CA LEU A 354 -7.50 9.78 -17.02
C LEU A 354 -7.95 10.82 -15.99
N GLY A 355 -8.30 12.01 -16.48
CA GLY A 355 -8.74 13.11 -15.64
C GLY A 355 -7.61 14.08 -15.27
N ILE A 356 -8.02 15.25 -14.85
CA ILE A 356 -7.15 16.32 -14.38
C ILE A 356 -6.92 16.08 -12.88
N VAL A 357 -5.71 15.67 -12.52
CA VAL A 357 -5.34 15.52 -11.11
C VAL A 357 -5.12 16.90 -10.50
N ARG A 358 -5.96 17.25 -9.52
CA ARG A 358 -5.90 18.51 -8.80
C ARG A 358 -6.00 18.23 -7.30
N ASP A 359 -5.33 19.06 -6.51
CA ASP A 359 -5.38 18.97 -5.07
C ASP A 359 -5.17 17.52 -4.56
N GLU A 360 -4.09 16.88 -5.05
CA GLU A 360 -3.71 15.51 -4.69
C GLU A 360 -4.80 14.45 -4.98
N GLY A 361 -5.68 14.73 -5.95
CA GLY A 361 -6.80 13.86 -6.33
C GLY A 361 -8.08 14.08 -5.53
N LEU A 362 -8.11 15.06 -4.64
CA LEU A 362 -9.28 15.39 -3.81
C LEU A 362 -10.29 16.28 -4.53
N ALA A 363 -9.84 17.11 -5.46
CA ALA A 363 -10.74 17.96 -6.24
C ALA A 363 -11.28 17.20 -7.45
N ALA A 364 -12.61 17.23 -7.62
CA ALA A 364 -13.22 16.67 -8.81
C ALA A 364 -12.68 17.35 -10.09
N PRO A 365 -12.40 16.59 -11.17
CA PRO A 365 -12.02 17.16 -12.43
C PRO A 365 -13.18 18.03 -12.97
N LEU A 366 -12.88 19.28 -13.31
CA LEU A 366 -13.88 20.22 -13.84
C LEU A 366 -14.08 20.06 -15.35
N GLU A 367 -13.06 19.53 -16.04
CA GLU A 367 -13.03 19.42 -17.51
C GLU A 367 -12.40 18.09 -17.92
N PRO A 368 -12.77 17.58 -19.11
CA PRO A 368 -12.13 16.39 -19.67
C PRO A 368 -10.62 16.61 -19.89
N GLY A 369 -9.81 15.61 -19.59
CA GLY A 369 -8.38 15.69 -19.77
C GLY A 369 -7.65 14.44 -19.29
N MET A 370 -6.36 14.49 -19.34
CA MET A 370 -5.49 13.47 -18.75
C MET A 370 -4.36 14.15 -17.97
N SER A 371 -3.83 13.43 -17.03
CA SER A 371 -2.63 13.84 -16.30
C SER A 371 -1.60 12.75 -16.39
N PHE A 372 -0.34 13.12 -16.54
CA PHE A 372 0.74 12.19 -16.33
C PHE A 372 1.82 12.81 -15.44
N GLY A 373 2.48 11.99 -14.66
CA GLY A 373 3.40 12.50 -13.65
C GLY A 373 4.63 11.62 -13.48
N PRO A 374 5.83 12.21 -13.60
CA PRO A 374 7.05 11.56 -13.19
C PRO A 374 7.19 11.53 -11.65
N TYR A 375 7.69 10.42 -11.16
CA TYR A 375 8.07 10.20 -9.77
C TYR A 375 9.53 9.76 -9.69
N VAL A 376 10.25 10.27 -8.71
CA VAL A 376 11.58 9.78 -8.40
C VAL A 376 11.45 8.44 -7.69
N ALA A 377 11.81 7.34 -8.37
CA ALA A 377 11.64 5.99 -7.84
C ALA A 377 12.65 5.64 -6.71
N ARG A 378 13.80 6.33 -6.67
CA ARG A 378 14.84 6.15 -5.65
C ARG A 378 15.27 7.49 -5.07
N PRO A 379 14.42 8.12 -4.22
CA PRO A 379 14.72 9.42 -3.66
C PRO A 379 15.91 9.37 -2.69
N ALA A 380 16.77 10.39 -2.75
CA ALA A 380 17.83 10.59 -1.77
C ALA A 380 17.32 11.16 -0.43
N SER A 381 16.17 11.80 -0.44
CA SER A 381 15.53 12.38 0.75
C SER A 381 15.27 11.34 1.83
N ARG A 382 15.50 11.74 3.08
CA ARG A 382 15.20 10.91 4.26
C ARG A 382 14.36 11.69 5.23
N GLY A 383 13.23 11.13 5.57
CA GLY A 383 12.24 11.68 6.48
C GLY A 383 12.15 10.95 7.80
N SER A 384 11.08 11.20 8.52
CA SER A 384 10.83 10.60 9.83
C SER A 384 9.35 10.50 10.18
N VAL A 385 9.04 9.52 11.03
CA VAL A 385 7.77 9.37 11.74
C VAL A 385 8.04 9.54 13.23
N ARG A 386 7.39 10.49 13.88
CA ARG A 386 7.65 10.80 15.28
C ARG A 386 6.36 10.90 16.09
N LEU A 387 6.47 10.82 17.40
CA LEU A 387 5.34 11.08 18.28
C LEU A 387 4.91 12.56 18.17
N ARG A 388 3.61 12.77 18.08
CA ARG A 388 3.01 14.08 18.28
C ARG A 388 2.67 14.30 19.75
N HIS A 389 2.19 13.25 20.40
CA HIS A 389 1.72 13.25 21.78
C HIS A 389 1.72 11.84 22.35
N SER A 390 1.78 11.67 23.68
CA SER A 390 1.67 10.37 24.36
C SER A 390 0.26 9.76 24.30
N HIS A 391 -0.75 10.53 23.87
CA HIS A 391 -2.11 10.01 23.73
C HIS A 391 -2.19 9.01 22.57
N PRO A 392 -2.65 7.76 22.79
CA PRO A 392 -2.55 6.68 21.81
C PRO A 392 -3.35 6.89 20.51
N TYR A 393 -4.34 7.79 20.52
CA TYR A 393 -5.14 8.13 19.33
C TYR A 393 -4.58 9.34 18.56
N ALA A 394 -3.52 9.98 19.05
CA ALA A 394 -2.87 11.07 18.32
C ALA A 394 -2.19 10.53 17.07
N LYS A 395 -2.47 11.14 15.92
CA LYS A 395 -1.76 10.80 14.67
C LYS A 395 -0.28 11.14 14.81
N PRO A 396 0.64 10.37 14.21
CA PRO A 396 2.07 10.68 14.22
C PRO A 396 2.36 12.01 13.52
N ARG A 397 3.54 12.58 13.80
CA ARG A 397 4.15 13.61 12.97
C ARG A 397 4.91 12.92 11.85
N ILE A 398 4.53 13.19 10.62
CA ILE A 398 5.12 12.59 9.42
C ILE A 398 5.85 13.68 8.65
N PHE A 399 7.13 13.50 8.44
CA PHE A 399 7.96 14.44 7.70
C PHE A 399 8.73 13.66 6.63
N HIS A 400 8.46 13.91 5.37
CA HIS A 400 9.09 13.21 4.25
C HIS A 400 10.41 13.83 3.84
N ASN A 401 10.60 15.11 4.11
CA ASN A 401 11.75 15.88 3.67
C ASN A 401 11.91 15.84 2.14
N TYR A 402 10.79 16.03 1.44
CA TYR A 402 10.76 16.03 -0.02
C TYR A 402 11.72 17.04 -0.62
N LEU A 403 12.41 16.65 -1.73
CA LEU A 403 13.39 17.46 -2.48
C LEU A 403 14.59 17.84 -1.60
#